data_21ffb7ebf3b967779387b0884464b02e
#
_entry.id   21ffb7ebf3b967779387b0884464b02e
#
_cell.length_a   1.000
_cell.length_b   1.000
_cell.length_c   1.000
_cell.angle_alpha   90.00
_cell.angle_beta   90.00
_cell.angle_gamma   90.00
#
_symmetry.space_group_name_H-M   'P 1'
#
loop_
_entity.id
_entity.type
_entity.pdbx_description
1 polymer ?
#
loop_
_entity_poly.entity_id
_entity_poly.type
_entity_poly.pdbx_seq_one_letter_code
_entity_poly.pdbx_strand_id
1 'polypeptide(L)'
;MNDMVLETYDLEKRYGKFIAVDNLSLKIRKRSIYGLVGENGAGKSSLMKMLSGLSNKTKGEIKLLGEDVTRHSAEFMQVGNLIEAPCLYDNLNAYENLKLKSLAYGIKDENKILSILQTVGLYDQNNKNVKSFSLGMKQRLAIAMAMVNSPKLLILDEPINGLDPQGIIDIRKTLQDINKKYGTTIIISSHILDELARLATDFGIISHGKLIAEFSSKDLHDRCQSKIEITCNDVKKASYILRENTYQNEIISNKKLIMTDHFNKTHLINSLLVNNSIDVYSIYLTEMSFEEYYMEVIQNEKSN
;
A
#
# COMPACT_ATOMS: atom_id res chain seq x y z
N MET A 1 -13.59 -4.09 -22.56
CA MET A 1 -12.71 -5.13 -21.99
C MET A 1 -12.75 -4.97 -20.48
N ASN A 2 -12.85 -6.06 -19.71
CA ASN A 2 -12.82 -5.96 -18.24
C ASN A 2 -11.44 -5.44 -17.79
N ASP A 3 -11.41 -4.25 -17.16
CA ASP A 3 -10.18 -3.60 -16.72
C ASP A 3 -9.70 -4.11 -15.34
N MET A 4 -10.47 -5.02 -14.74
CA MET A 4 -10.15 -5.60 -13.43
C MET A 4 -9.30 -6.87 -13.60
N VAL A 5 -8.31 -7.02 -12.70
CA VAL A 5 -7.52 -8.25 -12.59
C VAL A 5 -8.11 -9.18 -11.54
N LEU A 6 -8.68 -8.60 -10.48
CA LEU A 6 -9.28 -9.31 -9.36
C LEU A 6 -10.55 -8.58 -8.90
N GLU A 7 -11.60 -9.36 -8.63
CA GLU A 7 -12.83 -8.88 -8.02
C GLU A 7 -13.26 -9.87 -6.94
N THR A 8 -13.77 -9.37 -5.83
CA THR A 8 -14.40 -10.20 -4.80
C THR A 8 -15.80 -9.68 -4.51
N TYR A 9 -16.71 -10.59 -4.19
CA TYR A 9 -18.09 -10.28 -3.85
C TYR A 9 -18.49 -11.03 -2.59
N ASP A 10 -18.86 -10.29 -1.56
CA ASP A 10 -19.33 -10.77 -0.25
C ASP A 10 -18.44 -11.88 0.34
N LEU A 11 -17.11 -11.71 0.18
CA LEU A 11 -16.12 -12.71 0.54
C LEU A 11 -16.06 -12.89 2.06
N GLU A 12 -16.20 -14.13 2.52
CA GLU A 12 -16.12 -14.50 3.94
C GLU A 12 -15.06 -15.58 4.18
N LYS A 13 -14.33 -15.43 5.27
CA LYS A 13 -13.45 -16.47 5.82
C LYS A 13 -13.71 -16.67 7.29
N ARG A 14 -14.03 -17.91 7.65
CA ARG A 14 -14.18 -18.34 9.04
C ARG A 14 -13.16 -19.39 9.44
N TYR A 15 -12.66 -19.28 10.65
CA TYR A 15 -11.88 -20.30 11.35
C TYR A 15 -12.65 -20.70 12.62
N GLY A 16 -13.43 -21.78 12.53
CA GLY A 16 -14.37 -22.14 13.59
C GLY A 16 -15.40 -21.04 13.83
N LYS A 17 -15.39 -20.44 15.03
CA LYS A 17 -16.29 -19.32 15.40
C LYS A 17 -15.73 -17.93 15.01
N PHE A 18 -14.45 -17.82 14.71
CA PHE A 18 -13.79 -16.56 14.38
C PHE A 18 -13.98 -16.21 12.91
N ILE A 19 -14.48 -15.01 12.62
CA ILE A 19 -14.64 -14.47 11.28
C ILE A 19 -13.40 -13.60 11.00
N ALA A 20 -12.53 -14.06 10.12
CA ALA A 20 -11.31 -13.36 9.77
C ALA A 20 -11.49 -12.38 8.60
N VAL A 21 -12.43 -12.67 7.70
CA VAL A 21 -12.87 -11.79 6.61
C VAL A 21 -14.40 -11.86 6.58
N ASP A 22 -15.06 -10.71 6.60
CA ASP A 22 -16.50 -10.57 6.76
C ASP A 22 -17.10 -9.72 5.64
N ASN A 23 -17.82 -10.38 4.73
CA ASN A 23 -18.59 -9.74 3.65
C ASN A 23 -17.77 -8.71 2.84
N LEU A 24 -16.53 -9.09 2.47
CA LEU A 24 -15.59 -8.17 1.83
C LEU A 24 -15.73 -8.20 0.31
N SER A 25 -16.04 -7.03 -0.27
CA SER A 25 -16.08 -6.84 -1.72
C SER A 25 -15.04 -5.80 -2.11
N LEU A 26 -14.15 -6.15 -3.07
CA LEU A 26 -13.13 -5.24 -3.59
C LEU A 26 -12.90 -5.46 -5.09
N LYS A 27 -12.35 -4.44 -5.77
CA LYS A 27 -12.05 -4.50 -7.20
C LYS A 27 -10.67 -3.91 -7.47
N ILE A 28 -9.78 -4.71 -8.04
CA ILE A 28 -8.40 -4.31 -8.32
C ILE A 28 -8.18 -4.20 -9.83
N ARG A 29 -7.75 -3.01 -10.26
CA ARG A 29 -7.49 -2.70 -11.66
C ARG A 29 -6.20 -3.36 -12.15
N LYS A 30 -6.16 -3.75 -13.42
CA LYS A 30 -4.93 -4.22 -14.07
C LYS A 30 -3.85 -3.14 -13.99
N ARG A 31 -2.61 -3.55 -13.76
CA ARG A 31 -1.41 -2.72 -13.69
C ARG A 31 -1.40 -1.71 -12.53
N SER A 32 -2.33 -1.81 -11.59
CA SER A 32 -2.27 -1.01 -10.35
C SER A 32 -1.31 -1.62 -9.33
N ILE A 33 -0.89 -0.81 -8.38
CA ILE A 33 -0.26 -1.26 -7.14
C ILE A 33 -1.26 -0.93 -6.04
N TYR A 34 -1.88 -1.96 -5.46
CA TYR A 34 -2.93 -1.84 -4.46
C TYR A 34 -2.36 -2.04 -3.06
N GLY A 35 -2.37 -0.98 -2.27
CA GLY A 35 -1.94 -0.98 -0.87
C GLY A 35 -3.06 -1.45 0.06
N LEU A 36 -2.87 -2.56 0.76
CA LEU A 36 -3.82 -3.11 1.73
C LEU A 36 -3.39 -2.73 3.15
N VAL A 37 -4.14 -1.85 3.78
CA VAL A 37 -3.85 -1.26 5.09
C VAL A 37 -4.77 -1.82 6.16
N GLY A 38 -4.27 -1.99 7.37
CA GLY A 38 -5.06 -2.42 8.53
C GLY A 38 -4.18 -2.87 9.69
N GLU A 39 -4.75 -2.89 10.90
CA GLU A 39 -4.07 -3.37 12.09
C GLU A 39 -3.68 -4.85 12.00
N ASN A 40 -2.80 -5.30 12.89
CA ASN A 40 -2.52 -6.73 13.03
C ASN A 40 -3.79 -7.47 13.46
N GLY A 41 -4.10 -8.57 12.76
CA GLY A 41 -5.35 -9.29 13.00
C GLY A 41 -6.58 -8.75 12.24
N ALA A 42 -6.47 -7.66 11.47
CA ALA A 42 -7.59 -7.10 10.69
C ALA A 42 -8.11 -8.02 9.57
N GLY A 43 -7.39 -9.13 9.24
CA GLY A 43 -7.80 -10.09 8.22
C GLY A 43 -6.98 -10.05 6.92
N LYS A 44 -5.96 -9.15 6.81
CA LYS A 44 -5.13 -8.98 5.60
C LYS A 44 -4.55 -10.29 5.07
N SER A 45 -3.78 -11.01 5.90
CA SER A 45 -3.14 -12.28 5.49
C SER A 45 -4.16 -13.37 5.14
N SER A 46 -5.31 -13.42 5.84
CA SER A 46 -6.40 -14.34 5.49
C SER A 46 -7.01 -14.04 4.12
N LEU A 47 -7.24 -12.75 3.84
CA LEU A 47 -7.68 -12.30 2.53
C LEU A 47 -6.65 -12.66 1.46
N MET A 48 -5.39 -12.30 1.63
CA MET A 48 -4.32 -12.58 0.67
C MET A 48 -4.15 -14.09 0.40
N LYS A 49 -4.27 -14.95 1.42
CA LYS A 49 -4.26 -16.40 1.27
C LYS A 49 -5.42 -16.92 0.42
N MET A 50 -6.61 -16.35 0.54
CA MET A 50 -7.74 -16.69 -0.34
C MET A 50 -7.50 -16.22 -1.78
N LEU A 51 -7.04 -14.98 -1.96
CA LEU A 51 -6.76 -14.37 -3.27
C LEU A 51 -5.62 -15.06 -4.03
N SER A 52 -4.74 -15.78 -3.33
CA SER A 52 -3.65 -16.56 -3.90
C SER A 52 -3.96 -18.06 -4.06
N GLY A 53 -5.17 -18.50 -3.72
CA GLY A 53 -5.55 -19.91 -3.77
C GLY A 53 -4.96 -20.79 -2.64
N LEU A 54 -4.22 -20.19 -1.69
CA LEU A 54 -3.63 -20.91 -0.57
C LEU A 54 -4.65 -21.32 0.50
N SER A 55 -5.79 -20.63 0.56
CA SER A 55 -6.87 -20.92 1.51
C SER A 55 -8.23 -20.89 0.83
N ASN A 56 -9.13 -21.81 1.22
CA ASN A 56 -10.52 -21.78 0.76
C ASN A 56 -11.27 -20.60 1.39
N LYS A 57 -12.12 -19.96 0.61
CA LYS A 57 -13.18 -19.07 1.12
C LYS A 57 -14.26 -19.88 1.85
N THR A 58 -14.96 -19.26 2.79
CA THR A 58 -16.13 -19.86 3.44
C THR A 58 -17.40 -19.55 2.63
N LYS A 59 -17.53 -18.28 2.17
CA LYS A 59 -18.63 -17.80 1.32
C LYS A 59 -18.12 -16.73 0.34
N GLY A 60 -19.03 -16.27 -0.53
CA GLY A 60 -18.76 -15.22 -1.50
C GLY A 60 -18.09 -15.72 -2.78
N GLU A 61 -17.67 -14.79 -3.62
CA GLU A 61 -17.10 -15.09 -4.94
C GLU A 61 -15.75 -14.40 -5.11
N ILE A 62 -14.86 -15.01 -5.89
CA ILE A 62 -13.59 -14.43 -6.34
C ILE A 62 -13.54 -14.59 -7.85
N LYS A 63 -13.35 -13.48 -8.57
CA LYS A 63 -13.05 -13.48 -9.99
C LYS A 63 -11.61 -13.06 -10.21
N LEU A 64 -10.86 -13.89 -10.90
CA LEU A 64 -9.48 -13.64 -11.29
C LEU A 64 -9.37 -13.59 -12.81
N LEU A 65 -8.86 -12.49 -13.35
CA LEU A 65 -8.74 -12.25 -14.81
C LEU A 65 -10.07 -12.33 -15.56
N GLY A 66 -11.19 -12.12 -14.87
CA GLY A 66 -12.54 -12.18 -15.41
C GLY A 66 -13.26 -13.51 -15.22
N GLU A 67 -12.57 -14.55 -14.73
CA GLU A 67 -13.11 -15.90 -14.53
C GLU A 67 -13.41 -16.15 -13.04
N ASP A 68 -14.51 -16.83 -12.75
CA ASP A 68 -14.84 -17.29 -11.40
C ASP A 68 -13.88 -18.40 -10.98
N VAL A 69 -13.22 -18.22 -9.83
CA VAL A 69 -12.20 -19.17 -9.38
C VAL A 69 -12.58 -19.92 -8.11
N THR A 70 -12.18 -21.19 -8.09
CA THR A 70 -12.13 -22.06 -6.92
C THR A 70 -10.68 -22.36 -6.60
N ARG A 71 -10.39 -23.01 -5.45
CA ARG A 71 -9.01 -23.29 -5.01
C ARG A 71 -8.12 -24.00 -6.05
N HIS A 72 -8.70 -24.79 -6.94
CA HIS A 72 -7.95 -25.58 -7.92
C HIS A 72 -7.99 -24.99 -9.34
N SER A 73 -8.47 -23.75 -9.47
CA SER A 73 -8.54 -23.08 -10.76
C SER A 73 -7.15 -22.80 -11.33
N ALA A 74 -6.99 -23.02 -12.64
CA ALA A 74 -5.71 -22.83 -13.33
C ALA A 74 -5.24 -21.36 -13.33
N GLU A 75 -6.17 -20.42 -13.17
CA GLU A 75 -5.92 -18.97 -13.09
C GLU A 75 -4.95 -18.62 -11.97
N PHE A 76 -4.90 -19.39 -10.86
CA PHE A 76 -3.92 -19.19 -9.79
C PHE A 76 -2.49 -19.45 -10.24
N MET A 77 -2.26 -20.12 -11.35
CA MET A 77 -0.93 -20.18 -11.97
C MET A 77 -0.44 -18.82 -12.47
N GLN A 78 -1.33 -17.84 -12.63
CA GLN A 78 -1.01 -16.47 -13.01
C GLN A 78 -0.88 -15.53 -11.78
N VAL A 79 -0.89 -16.09 -10.58
CA VAL A 79 -0.68 -15.38 -9.32
C VAL A 79 0.69 -15.76 -8.74
N GLY A 80 1.55 -14.76 -8.58
CA GLY A 80 2.76 -14.90 -7.75
C GLY A 80 2.44 -14.46 -6.34
N ASN A 81 2.99 -15.12 -5.34
CA ASN A 81 2.74 -14.72 -3.96
C ASN A 81 3.99 -14.82 -3.09
N LEU A 82 4.04 -13.92 -2.12
CA LEU A 82 4.97 -13.95 -0.98
C LEU A 82 4.12 -13.67 0.27
N ILE A 83 3.65 -14.74 0.89
CA ILE A 83 2.85 -14.71 2.10
C ILE A 83 3.58 -15.53 3.14
N GLU A 84 3.85 -14.93 4.29
CA GLU A 84 4.73 -15.48 5.34
C GLU A 84 6.22 -15.51 4.91
N ALA A 85 7.05 -16.30 5.62
CA ALA A 85 8.49 -16.34 5.37
C ALA A 85 8.82 -17.01 4.01
N PRO A 86 9.75 -16.45 3.25
CA PRO A 86 10.16 -17.03 1.98
C PRO A 86 10.88 -18.38 2.20
N CYS A 87 10.42 -19.42 1.48
CA CYS A 87 11.10 -20.71 1.45
C CYS A 87 12.32 -20.63 0.51
N LEU A 88 13.47 -20.24 1.05
CA LEU A 88 14.74 -20.15 0.33
C LEU A 88 15.67 -21.28 0.72
N TYR A 89 16.42 -21.79 -0.25
CA TYR A 89 17.50 -22.76 0.00
C TYR A 89 18.79 -22.01 0.34
N ASP A 90 19.12 -21.96 1.63
CA ASP A 90 20.23 -21.17 2.17
C ASP A 90 21.62 -21.58 1.62
N ASN A 91 21.80 -22.85 1.22
CA ASN A 91 23.06 -23.39 0.68
C ASN A 91 23.20 -23.17 -0.84
N LEU A 92 22.20 -22.62 -1.49
CA LEU A 92 22.21 -22.28 -2.91
C LEU A 92 22.37 -20.78 -3.10
N ASN A 93 22.87 -20.36 -4.26
CA ASN A 93 22.89 -18.96 -4.65
C ASN A 93 21.53 -18.50 -5.20
N ALA A 94 21.41 -17.21 -5.57
CA ALA A 94 20.15 -16.64 -6.08
C ALA A 94 19.68 -17.30 -7.38
N TYR A 95 20.61 -17.53 -8.32
CA TYR A 95 20.30 -18.17 -9.60
C TYR A 95 19.79 -19.60 -9.42
N GLU A 96 20.46 -20.38 -8.58
CA GLU A 96 20.08 -21.77 -8.30
C GLU A 96 18.71 -21.87 -7.65
N ASN A 97 18.38 -21.00 -6.68
CA ASN A 97 17.05 -20.91 -6.09
C ASN A 97 15.98 -20.65 -7.16
N LEU A 98 16.19 -19.67 -8.03
CA LEU A 98 15.27 -19.37 -9.14
C LEU A 98 15.19 -20.50 -10.15
N LYS A 99 16.31 -21.14 -10.48
CA LYS A 99 16.34 -22.27 -11.41
C LYS A 99 15.52 -23.45 -10.89
N LEU A 100 15.65 -23.81 -9.62
CA LEU A 100 14.83 -24.86 -9.01
C LEU A 100 13.33 -24.52 -9.09
N LYS A 101 12.97 -23.30 -8.74
CA LYS A 101 11.57 -22.84 -8.85
C LYS A 101 11.07 -22.86 -10.29
N SER A 102 11.88 -22.42 -11.24
CA SER A 102 11.55 -22.44 -12.69
C SER A 102 11.31 -23.85 -13.19
N LEU A 103 12.16 -24.80 -12.81
CA LEU A 103 11.99 -26.21 -13.19
C LEU A 103 10.69 -26.81 -12.64
N ALA A 104 10.26 -26.43 -11.42
CA ALA A 104 8.99 -26.86 -10.85
C ALA A 104 7.77 -26.37 -11.67
N TYR A 105 7.90 -25.26 -12.40
CA TYR A 105 6.89 -24.75 -13.35
C TYR A 105 7.13 -25.24 -14.80
N GLY A 106 8.10 -26.13 -15.04
CA GLY A 106 8.46 -26.59 -16.39
C GLY A 106 9.20 -25.52 -17.23
N ILE A 107 9.65 -24.43 -16.63
CA ILE A 107 10.32 -23.32 -17.31
C ILE A 107 11.84 -23.62 -17.36
N LYS A 108 12.38 -23.67 -18.58
CA LYS A 108 13.81 -23.96 -18.83
C LYS A 108 14.58 -22.74 -19.39
N ASP A 109 13.93 -21.60 -19.53
CA ASP A 109 14.53 -20.37 -20.10
C ASP A 109 15.46 -19.71 -19.08
N GLU A 110 16.77 -19.87 -19.27
CA GLU A 110 17.80 -19.26 -18.42
C GLU A 110 17.85 -17.73 -18.56
N ASN A 111 17.57 -17.18 -19.77
CA ASN A 111 17.53 -15.73 -19.96
C ASN A 111 16.43 -15.08 -19.14
N LYS A 112 15.31 -15.77 -18.96
CA LYS A 112 14.23 -15.32 -18.08
C LYS A 112 14.70 -15.21 -16.62
N ILE A 113 15.44 -16.22 -16.12
CA ILE A 113 15.99 -16.22 -14.76
C ILE A 113 16.94 -15.03 -14.59
N LEU A 114 17.86 -14.82 -15.53
CA LEU A 114 18.82 -13.72 -15.49
C LEU A 114 18.13 -12.37 -15.53
N SER A 115 17.09 -12.21 -16.39
CA SER A 115 16.28 -10.96 -16.47
C SER A 115 15.54 -10.66 -15.15
N ILE A 116 15.02 -11.69 -14.46
CA ILE A 116 14.39 -11.52 -13.15
C ILE A 116 15.43 -11.08 -12.11
N LEU A 117 16.61 -11.73 -12.07
CA LEU A 117 17.72 -11.36 -11.17
C LEU A 117 18.19 -9.93 -11.36
N GLN A 118 18.29 -9.48 -12.62
CA GLN A 118 18.58 -8.07 -12.93
C GLN A 118 17.52 -7.12 -12.39
N THR A 119 16.24 -7.47 -12.57
CA THR A 119 15.11 -6.63 -12.11
C THR A 119 15.09 -6.47 -10.60
N VAL A 120 15.44 -7.51 -9.84
CA VAL A 120 15.51 -7.45 -8.38
C VAL A 120 16.89 -7.04 -7.83
N GLY A 121 17.86 -6.70 -8.70
CA GLY A 121 19.20 -6.25 -8.32
C GLY A 121 20.05 -7.32 -7.61
N LEU A 122 19.91 -8.58 -8.02
CA LEU A 122 20.68 -9.72 -7.49
C LEU A 122 21.54 -10.43 -8.53
N TYR A 123 21.64 -9.88 -9.75
CA TYR A 123 22.40 -10.49 -10.84
C TYR A 123 23.89 -10.71 -10.49
N ASP A 124 24.54 -9.73 -9.85
CA ASP A 124 25.96 -9.78 -9.51
C ASP A 124 26.25 -10.56 -8.20
N GLN A 125 25.24 -11.18 -7.59
CA GLN A 125 25.37 -11.91 -6.33
C GLN A 125 25.43 -13.44 -6.50
N ASN A 126 25.62 -13.93 -7.73
CA ASN A 126 25.58 -15.36 -8.06
C ASN A 126 26.72 -16.18 -7.42
N ASN A 127 27.77 -15.54 -6.90
CA ASN A 127 28.90 -16.22 -6.22
C ASN A 127 28.68 -16.37 -4.71
N LYS A 128 27.53 -15.93 -4.18
CA LYS A 128 27.22 -15.97 -2.74
C LYS A 128 25.99 -16.83 -2.47
N ASN A 129 26.12 -17.72 -1.48
CA ASN A 129 24.96 -18.47 -1.00
C ASN A 129 23.99 -17.58 -0.24
N VAL A 130 22.69 -17.89 -0.34
CA VAL A 130 21.60 -17.16 0.31
C VAL A 130 21.75 -17.06 1.82
N LYS A 131 22.45 -18.00 2.44
CA LYS A 131 22.81 -17.95 3.87
C LYS A 131 23.53 -16.66 4.26
N SER A 132 24.33 -16.07 3.36
CA SER A 132 25.09 -14.83 3.60
C SER A 132 24.32 -13.55 3.18
N PHE A 133 23.10 -13.68 2.69
CA PHE A 133 22.31 -12.55 2.24
C PHE A 133 21.77 -11.75 3.42
N SER A 134 21.72 -10.41 3.26
CA SER A 134 20.96 -9.56 4.17
C SER A 134 19.45 -9.86 4.06
N LEU A 135 18.67 -9.42 5.03
CA LEU A 135 17.22 -9.59 5.01
C LEU A 135 16.61 -8.99 3.73
N GLY A 136 17.03 -7.79 3.32
CA GLY A 136 16.58 -7.14 2.09
C GLY A 136 16.95 -7.93 0.83
N MET A 137 18.13 -8.56 0.77
CA MET A 137 18.51 -9.46 -0.34
C MET A 137 17.64 -10.71 -0.37
N LYS A 138 17.37 -11.34 0.79
CA LYS A 138 16.46 -12.49 0.89
C LYS A 138 15.05 -12.12 0.44
N GLN A 139 14.56 -10.96 0.82
CA GLN A 139 13.25 -10.46 0.43
C GLN A 139 13.14 -10.20 -1.08
N ARG A 140 14.16 -9.57 -1.69
CA ARG A 140 14.23 -9.40 -3.14
C ARG A 140 14.29 -10.71 -3.90
N LEU A 141 15.00 -11.71 -3.37
CA LEU A 141 15.02 -13.05 -3.95
C LEU A 141 13.65 -13.73 -3.84
N ALA A 142 12.94 -13.58 -2.73
CA ALA A 142 11.59 -14.10 -2.56
C ALA A 142 10.59 -13.49 -3.56
N ILE A 143 10.67 -12.18 -3.79
CA ILE A 143 9.90 -11.49 -4.83
C ILE A 143 10.27 -12.04 -6.22
N ALA A 144 11.56 -12.25 -6.49
CA ALA A 144 12.03 -12.86 -7.74
C ALA A 144 11.45 -14.26 -7.95
N MET A 145 11.41 -15.08 -6.91
CA MET A 145 10.78 -16.41 -6.97
C MET A 145 9.28 -16.34 -7.24
N ALA A 146 8.58 -15.37 -6.71
CA ALA A 146 7.15 -15.13 -7.00
C ALA A 146 6.94 -14.68 -8.47
N MET A 147 7.94 -14.10 -9.11
CA MET A 147 7.89 -13.62 -10.51
C MET A 147 8.21 -14.69 -11.55
N VAL A 148 8.72 -15.87 -11.17
CA VAL A 148 9.20 -16.92 -12.08
C VAL A 148 8.19 -17.29 -13.16
N ASN A 149 6.90 -17.40 -12.82
CA ASN A 149 5.83 -17.77 -13.76
C ASN A 149 5.26 -16.58 -14.54
N SER A 150 5.89 -15.40 -14.53
CA SER A 150 5.41 -14.16 -15.16
C SER A 150 3.96 -13.83 -14.78
N PRO A 151 3.68 -13.70 -13.49
CA PRO A 151 2.31 -13.56 -12.99
C PRO A 151 1.67 -12.25 -13.47
N LYS A 152 0.34 -12.29 -13.66
CA LYS A 152 -0.48 -11.09 -13.91
C LYS A 152 -0.81 -10.36 -12.61
N LEU A 153 -0.83 -11.08 -11.49
CA LEU A 153 -1.07 -10.57 -10.15
C LEU A 153 0.03 -11.06 -9.20
N LEU A 154 0.63 -10.15 -8.46
CA LEU A 154 1.62 -10.42 -7.42
C LEU A 154 1.04 -10.01 -6.06
N ILE A 155 1.02 -10.91 -5.10
CA ILE A 155 0.48 -10.70 -3.74
C ILE A 155 1.62 -10.79 -2.74
N LEU A 156 1.87 -9.70 -2.01
CA LEU A 156 2.99 -9.54 -1.10
C LEU A 156 2.51 -9.15 0.30
N ASP A 157 2.66 -10.05 1.27
CA ASP A 157 2.29 -9.78 2.67
C ASP A 157 3.50 -9.25 3.44
N GLU A 158 3.45 -7.99 3.87
CA GLU A 158 4.48 -7.29 4.64
C GLU A 158 5.92 -7.39 4.06
N PRO A 159 6.16 -7.16 2.75
CA PRO A 159 7.45 -7.43 2.13
C PRO A 159 8.58 -6.47 2.57
N ILE A 160 8.26 -5.36 3.24
CA ILE A 160 9.24 -4.37 3.73
C ILE A 160 9.47 -4.44 5.24
N ASN A 161 8.79 -5.38 5.92
CA ASN A 161 8.88 -5.48 7.37
C ASN A 161 10.29 -5.90 7.83
N GLY A 162 10.82 -5.18 8.84
CA GLY A 162 12.13 -5.47 9.43
C GLY A 162 13.34 -5.06 8.58
N LEU A 163 13.13 -4.37 7.46
CA LEU A 163 14.21 -3.85 6.62
C LEU A 163 14.76 -2.52 7.17
N ASP A 164 16.03 -2.28 6.89
CA ASP A 164 16.63 -0.97 7.05
C ASP A 164 16.11 0.03 5.99
N PRO A 165 16.28 1.35 6.17
CA PRO A 165 15.78 2.35 5.24
C PRO A 165 16.24 2.13 3.79
N GLN A 166 17.46 1.68 3.57
CA GLN A 166 17.97 1.40 2.22
C GLN A 166 17.26 0.19 1.60
N GLY A 167 17.04 -0.89 2.39
CA GLY A 167 16.29 -2.07 1.96
C GLY A 167 14.85 -1.76 1.56
N ILE A 168 14.18 -0.85 2.28
CA ILE A 168 12.84 -0.36 1.94
C ILE A 168 12.84 0.35 0.58
N ILE A 169 13.80 1.25 0.36
CA ILE A 169 13.96 1.96 -0.92
C ILE A 169 14.19 0.97 -2.07
N ASP A 170 15.06 -0.03 -1.85
CA ASP A 170 15.38 -1.03 -2.86
C ASP A 170 14.15 -1.89 -3.23
N ILE A 171 13.37 -2.35 -2.24
CA ILE A 171 12.14 -3.10 -2.49
C ILE A 171 11.11 -2.23 -3.23
N ARG A 172 10.89 -0.98 -2.80
CA ARG A 172 9.98 -0.05 -3.49
C ARG A 172 10.34 0.10 -4.96
N LYS A 173 11.62 0.36 -5.26
CA LYS A 173 12.11 0.45 -6.65
C LYS A 173 11.87 -0.84 -7.41
N THR A 174 12.20 -1.99 -6.81
CA THR A 174 11.97 -3.32 -7.39
C THR A 174 10.50 -3.52 -7.78
N LEU A 175 9.55 -3.18 -6.91
CA LEU A 175 8.12 -3.33 -7.17
C LEU A 175 7.62 -2.37 -8.27
N GLN A 176 8.11 -1.14 -8.28
CA GLN A 176 7.83 -0.19 -9.35
C GLN A 176 8.36 -0.69 -10.71
N ASP A 177 9.57 -1.23 -10.74
CA ASP A 177 10.18 -1.79 -11.95
C ASP A 177 9.42 -3.01 -12.46
N ILE A 178 8.99 -3.92 -11.56
CA ILE A 178 8.14 -5.06 -11.90
C ILE A 178 6.81 -4.59 -12.51
N ASN A 179 6.12 -3.67 -11.86
CA ASN A 179 4.85 -3.14 -12.35
C ASN A 179 5.00 -2.47 -13.73
N LYS A 180 6.02 -1.62 -13.91
CA LYS A 180 6.27 -0.89 -15.17
C LYS A 180 6.74 -1.82 -16.30
N LYS A 181 7.72 -2.70 -16.02
CA LYS A 181 8.37 -3.53 -17.04
C LYS A 181 7.49 -4.68 -17.51
N TYR A 182 6.79 -5.33 -16.57
CA TYR A 182 6.00 -6.54 -16.88
C TYR A 182 4.49 -6.28 -16.91
N GLY A 183 4.04 -5.10 -16.49
CA GLY A 183 2.61 -4.78 -16.37
C GLY A 183 1.89 -5.62 -15.31
N THR A 184 2.64 -6.19 -14.36
CA THR A 184 2.11 -7.00 -13.27
C THR A 184 1.35 -6.12 -12.29
N THR A 185 0.11 -6.50 -11.96
CA THR A 185 -0.65 -5.88 -10.87
C THR A 185 -0.09 -6.37 -9.54
N ILE A 186 0.00 -5.50 -8.55
CA ILE A 186 0.59 -5.84 -7.25
C ILE A 186 -0.43 -5.54 -6.14
N ILE A 187 -0.66 -6.49 -5.24
CA ILE A 187 -1.29 -6.27 -3.94
C ILE A 187 -0.19 -6.35 -2.90
N ILE A 188 -0.08 -5.32 -2.08
CA ILE A 188 0.93 -5.25 -1.03
C ILE A 188 0.29 -4.83 0.29
N SER A 189 0.52 -5.60 1.36
CA SER A 189 0.23 -5.14 2.72
C SER A 189 1.45 -4.47 3.35
N SER A 190 1.22 -3.47 4.16
CA SER A 190 2.23 -2.89 5.05
C SER A 190 1.56 -2.15 6.21
N HIS A 191 2.26 -2.09 7.33
CA HIS A 191 1.93 -1.21 8.44
C HIS A 191 2.72 0.11 8.39
N ILE A 192 3.65 0.27 7.43
CA ILE A 192 4.40 1.51 7.20
C ILE A 192 3.66 2.32 6.13
N LEU A 193 2.73 3.17 6.57
CA LEU A 193 1.77 3.86 5.70
C LEU A 193 2.45 4.82 4.72
N ASP A 194 3.46 5.56 5.16
CA ASP A 194 4.20 6.51 4.33
C ASP A 194 4.92 5.83 3.16
N GLU A 195 5.42 4.61 3.36
CA GLU A 195 6.04 3.84 2.27
C GLU A 195 5.00 3.32 1.27
N LEU A 196 3.81 2.91 1.75
CA LEU A 196 2.70 2.58 0.87
C LEU A 196 2.23 3.79 0.08
N ALA A 197 2.11 4.98 0.70
CA ALA A 197 1.72 6.22 0.03
C ALA A 197 2.65 6.56 -1.15
N ARG A 198 3.94 6.23 -1.03
CA ARG A 198 4.95 6.46 -2.09
C ARG A 198 4.95 5.41 -3.20
N LEU A 199 4.28 4.28 -2.98
CA LEU A 199 4.32 3.12 -3.89
C LEU A 199 2.98 2.85 -4.56
N ALA A 200 1.90 2.85 -3.79
CA ALA A 200 0.60 2.38 -4.24
C ALA A 200 -0.16 3.42 -5.07
N THR A 201 -0.94 2.94 -6.02
CA THR A 201 -1.85 3.73 -6.86
C THR A 201 -3.27 3.76 -6.31
N ASP A 202 -3.64 2.74 -5.54
CA ASP A 202 -4.94 2.55 -4.93
C ASP A 202 -4.76 1.93 -3.54
N PHE A 203 -5.68 2.20 -2.63
CA PHE A 203 -5.62 1.76 -1.23
C PHE A 203 -6.94 1.17 -0.79
N GLY A 204 -6.86 0.13 0.04
CA GLY A 204 -7.99 -0.40 0.79
C GLY A 204 -7.65 -0.49 2.27
N ILE A 205 -8.51 0.06 3.13
CA ILE A 205 -8.37 -0.05 4.59
C ILE A 205 -9.29 -1.17 5.07
N ILE A 206 -8.67 -2.16 5.75
CA ILE A 206 -9.39 -3.27 6.37
C ILE A 206 -9.37 -3.11 7.88
N SER A 207 -10.54 -3.26 8.50
CA SER A 207 -10.75 -3.30 9.94
C SER A 207 -11.72 -4.44 10.27
N HIS A 208 -11.39 -5.25 11.28
CA HIS A 208 -12.24 -6.36 11.75
C HIS A 208 -12.78 -7.27 10.63
N GLY A 209 -11.97 -7.54 9.61
CA GLY A 209 -12.33 -8.39 8.46
C GLY A 209 -13.13 -7.69 7.36
N LYS A 210 -13.46 -6.41 7.51
CA LYS A 210 -14.26 -5.62 6.56
C LYS A 210 -13.39 -4.59 5.83
N LEU A 211 -13.70 -4.34 4.56
CA LEU A 211 -13.16 -3.21 3.83
C LEU A 211 -13.96 -1.96 4.21
N ILE A 212 -13.32 -1.03 4.94
CA ILE A 212 -13.99 0.17 5.48
C ILE A 212 -13.78 1.43 4.66
N ALA A 213 -12.72 1.45 3.85
CA ALA A 213 -12.48 2.54 2.91
C ALA A 213 -11.68 2.04 1.71
N GLU A 214 -11.94 2.61 0.55
CA GLU A 214 -11.18 2.39 -0.70
C GLU A 214 -11.04 3.72 -1.43
N PHE A 215 -9.81 4.03 -1.88
CA PHE A 215 -9.49 5.32 -2.51
C PHE A 215 -8.23 5.22 -3.36
N SER A 216 -8.05 6.15 -4.30
CA SER A 216 -6.86 6.26 -5.13
C SER A 216 -5.74 7.07 -4.45
N SER A 217 -4.51 6.98 -4.96
CA SER A 217 -3.40 7.86 -4.52
C SER A 217 -3.71 9.35 -4.74
N LYS A 218 -4.53 9.68 -5.75
CA LYS A 218 -4.99 11.04 -5.97
C LYS A 218 -5.94 11.48 -4.85
N ASP A 219 -6.93 10.65 -4.50
CA ASP A 219 -7.86 10.94 -3.41
C ASP A 219 -7.13 11.09 -2.07
N LEU A 220 -6.09 10.25 -1.83
CA LEU A 220 -5.24 10.38 -0.65
C LEU A 220 -4.52 11.73 -0.64
N HIS A 221 -3.89 12.10 -1.77
CA HIS A 221 -3.22 13.39 -1.90
C HIS A 221 -4.18 14.56 -1.65
N ASP A 222 -5.38 14.53 -2.24
CA ASP A 222 -6.39 15.57 -2.07
C ASP A 222 -6.90 15.67 -0.62
N ARG A 223 -6.94 14.56 0.12
CA ARG A 223 -7.34 14.51 1.54
C ARG A 223 -6.22 14.91 2.50
N CYS A 224 -4.97 14.57 2.14
CA CYS A 224 -3.76 14.92 2.89
C CYS A 224 -3.19 16.29 2.47
N GLN A 225 -4.04 17.18 1.95
CA GLN A 225 -3.61 18.52 1.53
C GLN A 225 -3.00 19.30 2.68
N SER A 226 -1.96 20.04 2.33
CA SER A 226 -1.34 21.00 3.23
C SER A 226 -2.39 22.00 3.75
N LYS A 227 -2.29 22.33 5.02
CA LYS A 227 -3.13 23.34 5.70
C LYS A 227 -2.24 24.35 6.40
N ILE A 228 -2.61 25.63 6.34
CA ILE A 228 -2.00 26.65 7.22
C ILE A 228 -2.83 26.66 8.50
N GLU A 229 -2.21 26.30 9.61
CA GLU A 229 -2.79 26.47 10.93
C GLU A 229 -2.35 27.82 11.52
N ILE A 230 -3.33 28.59 12.00
CA ILE A 230 -3.09 29.87 12.66
C ILE A 230 -3.72 29.83 14.05
N THR A 231 -2.89 30.11 15.06
CA THR A 231 -3.35 30.28 16.45
C THR A 231 -3.23 31.74 16.84
N CYS A 232 -4.31 32.36 17.31
CA CYS A 232 -4.36 33.79 17.64
C CYS A 232 -5.31 34.09 18.81
N ASN A 233 -5.26 35.34 19.29
CA ASN A 233 -6.10 35.82 20.40
C ASN A 233 -7.58 35.96 20.02
N ASP A 234 -7.91 36.42 18.79
CA ASP A 234 -9.27 36.64 18.29
C ASP A 234 -9.48 36.00 16.92
N VAL A 235 -9.89 34.73 16.95
CA VAL A 235 -10.11 33.92 15.74
C VAL A 235 -11.25 34.44 14.87
N LYS A 236 -12.31 35.03 15.47
CA LYS A 236 -13.46 35.56 14.72
C LYS A 236 -13.05 36.78 13.91
N LYS A 237 -12.34 37.71 14.55
CA LYS A 237 -11.80 38.90 13.88
C LYS A 237 -10.76 38.52 12.83
N ALA A 238 -9.87 37.57 13.14
CA ALA A 238 -8.88 37.04 12.18
C ALA A 238 -9.55 36.43 10.95
N SER A 239 -10.56 35.57 11.15
CA SER A 239 -11.32 34.96 10.06
C SER A 239 -12.02 36.01 9.18
N TYR A 240 -12.61 37.03 9.77
CA TYR A 240 -13.22 38.13 9.03
C TYR A 240 -12.19 38.86 8.15
N ILE A 241 -11.06 39.27 8.73
CA ILE A 241 -9.98 39.99 8.03
C ILE A 241 -9.43 39.16 6.86
N LEU A 242 -9.23 37.85 7.08
CA LEU A 242 -8.74 36.96 6.05
C LEU A 242 -9.73 36.84 4.87
N ARG A 243 -11.02 36.69 5.15
CA ARG A 243 -12.07 36.61 4.11
C ARG A 243 -12.21 37.92 3.31
N GLU A 244 -12.13 39.05 3.96
CA GLU A 244 -12.10 40.36 3.30
C GLU A 244 -10.92 40.49 2.30
N ASN A 245 -9.82 39.83 2.58
CA ASN A 245 -8.63 39.80 1.72
C ASN A 245 -8.55 38.54 0.83
N THR A 246 -9.70 37.90 0.54
CA THR A 246 -9.85 36.75 -0.36
C THR A 246 -9.21 35.45 0.13
N TYR A 247 -8.81 35.35 1.39
CA TYR A 247 -8.27 34.13 1.99
C TYR A 247 -9.40 33.29 2.60
N GLN A 248 -9.71 32.15 1.97
CA GLN A 248 -10.68 31.20 2.53
C GLN A 248 -10.12 30.55 3.79
N ASN A 249 -10.95 30.46 4.84
CA ASN A 249 -10.54 29.90 6.11
C ASN A 249 -11.70 29.27 6.87
N GLU A 250 -11.39 28.37 7.79
CA GLU A 250 -12.34 27.69 8.67
C GLU A 250 -11.89 27.82 10.13
N ILE A 251 -12.81 28.13 11.04
CA ILE A 251 -12.55 28.21 12.47
C ILE A 251 -12.70 26.82 13.08
N ILE A 252 -11.63 26.29 13.63
CA ILE A 252 -11.60 24.97 14.26
C ILE A 252 -11.86 25.06 15.78
N SER A 253 -11.43 26.13 16.43
CA SER A 253 -11.63 26.33 17.86
C SER A 253 -11.58 27.81 18.23
N ASN A 254 -11.79 28.13 19.50
CA ASN A 254 -11.73 29.52 20.01
C ASN A 254 -10.36 30.22 19.87
N LYS A 255 -9.31 29.48 19.49
CA LYS A 255 -7.95 30.03 19.30
C LYS A 255 -7.30 29.60 18.00
N LYS A 256 -7.96 28.74 17.19
CA LYS A 256 -7.37 28.11 16.01
C LYS A 256 -8.25 28.24 14.79
N LEU A 257 -7.65 28.64 13.68
CA LEU A 257 -8.25 28.56 12.36
C LEU A 257 -7.32 27.87 11.36
N ILE A 258 -7.86 27.35 10.29
CA ILE A 258 -7.12 26.71 9.20
C ILE A 258 -7.42 27.35 7.86
N MET A 259 -6.46 27.26 6.93
CA MET A 259 -6.59 27.61 5.53
C MET A 259 -6.06 26.48 4.66
N THR A 260 -6.67 26.24 3.52
CA THR A 260 -6.32 25.14 2.60
C THR A 260 -5.70 25.63 1.28
N ASP A 261 -5.34 26.91 1.22
CA ASP A 261 -4.73 27.54 0.06
C ASP A 261 -3.62 28.53 0.47
N HIS A 262 -2.95 29.12 -0.55
CA HIS A 262 -1.95 30.19 -0.37
C HIS A 262 -0.73 29.82 0.52
N PHE A 263 -0.30 28.57 0.50
CA PHE A 263 0.76 28.01 1.36
C PHE A 263 2.11 28.77 1.31
N ASN A 264 2.40 29.43 0.21
CA ASN A 264 3.62 30.25 0.03
C ASN A 264 3.49 31.68 0.55
N LYS A 265 2.33 32.07 1.13
CA LYS A 265 2.01 33.43 1.57
C LYS A 265 1.89 33.59 3.09
N THR A 266 2.39 32.64 3.88
CA THR A 266 2.29 32.68 5.35
C THR A 266 2.83 33.97 5.95
N HIS A 267 3.91 34.53 5.41
CA HIS A 267 4.49 35.80 5.83
C HIS A 267 3.56 37.01 5.56
N LEU A 268 2.84 37.00 4.43
CA LEU A 268 1.86 38.06 4.11
C LEU A 268 0.62 37.94 5.01
N ILE A 269 0.15 36.72 5.24
CA ILE A 269 -0.98 36.43 6.12
C ILE A 269 -0.65 36.88 7.54
N ASN A 270 0.55 36.57 8.04
CA ASN A 270 0.99 37.01 9.35
C ASN A 270 1.02 38.54 9.45
N SER A 271 1.65 39.21 8.48
CA SER A 271 1.73 40.68 8.44
C SER A 271 0.32 41.31 8.38
N LEU A 272 -0.59 40.74 7.62
CA LEU A 272 -1.97 41.20 7.51
C LEU A 272 -2.69 41.15 8.88
N LEU A 273 -2.56 40.02 9.58
CA LEU A 273 -3.21 39.83 10.90
C LEU A 273 -2.62 40.77 11.95
N VAL A 274 -1.30 40.85 12.05
CA VAL A 274 -0.58 41.71 13.02
C VAL A 274 -0.90 43.18 12.78
N ASN A 275 -0.92 43.65 11.53
CA ASN A 275 -1.26 45.04 11.20
C ASN A 275 -2.71 45.39 11.55
N ASN A 276 -3.60 44.40 11.71
CA ASN A 276 -4.98 44.58 12.15
C ASN A 276 -5.18 44.30 13.66
N SER A 277 -4.10 44.35 14.45
CA SER A 277 -4.09 44.14 15.89
C SER A 277 -4.59 42.77 16.32
N ILE A 278 -4.19 41.74 15.59
CA ILE A 278 -4.35 40.33 15.96
C ILE A 278 -3.00 39.81 16.47
N ASP A 279 -2.95 39.31 17.70
CA ASP A 279 -1.78 38.63 18.23
C ASP A 279 -1.74 37.21 17.67
N VAL A 280 -0.82 36.95 16.73
CA VAL A 280 -0.58 35.62 16.16
C VAL A 280 0.41 34.87 17.03
N TYR A 281 -0.06 33.81 17.68
CA TYR A 281 0.78 32.99 18.55
C TYR A 281 1.58 31.96 17.75
N SER A 282 0.98 31.42 16.67
CA SER A 282 1.68 30.55 15.74
C SER A 282 1.04 30.60 14.36
N ILE A 283 1.84 30.44 13.33
CA ILE A 283 1.42 30.21 11.95
C ILE A 283 2.37 29.20 11.34
N TYR A 284 1.87 28.04 10.93
CA TYR A 284 2.69 26.99 10.33
C TYR A 284 1.90 26.19 9.31
N LEU A 285 2.63 25.63 8.38
CA LEU A 285 2.10 24.71 7.38
C LEU A 285 2.06 23.32 8.02
N THR A 286 0.86 22.71 8.03
CA THR A 286 0.67 21.32 8.39
C THR A 286 0.27 20.53 7.17
N GLU A 287 0.76 19.32 7.07
CA GLU A 287 0.31 18.34 6.10
C GLU A 287 -0.26 17.17 6.89
N MET A 288 -1.48 16.77 6.58
CA MET A 288 -2.04 15.54 7.16
C MET A 288 -1.26 14.36 6.60
N SER A 289 -0.63 13.57 7.47
CA SER A 289 0.02 12.33 7.05
C SER A 289 -1.03 11.27 6.69
N PHE A 290 -0.62 10.25 5.92
CA PHE A 290 -1.50 9.10 5.68
C PHE A 290 -1.87 8.39 6.99
N GLU A 291 -0.97 8.39 7.96
CA GLU A 291 -1.21 7.81 9.29
C GLU A 291 -2.34 8.54 10.03
N GLU A 292 -2.34 9.87 10.03
CA GLU A 292 -3.41 10.68 10.62
C GLU A 292 -4.75 10.44 9.92
N TYR A 293 -4.77 10.41 8.58
CA TYR A 293 -5.97 10.09 7.81
C TYR A 293 -6.48 8.67 8.13
N TYR A 294 -5.59 7.68 8.20
CA TYR A 294 -5.93 6.31 8.59
C TYR A 294 -6.58 6.26 9.97
N MET A 295 -6.00 6.95 10.95
CA MET A 295 -6.55 7.02 12.31
C MET A 295 -7.94 7.66 12.36
N GLU A 296 -8.16 8.71 11.55
CA GLU A 296 -9.48 9.33 11.41
C GLU A 296 -10.53 8.35 10.86
N VAL A 297 -10.19 7.60 9.81
CA VAL A 297 -11.07 6.58 9.22
C VAL A 297 -11.44 5.49 10.24
N ILE A 298 -10.47 4.99 11.00
CA ILE A 298 -10.69 3.97 12.04
C ILE A 298 -11.56 4.51 13.20
N GLN A 299 -11.37 5.75 13.61
CA GLN A 299 -12.18 6.36 14.69
C GLN A 299 -13.64 6.55 14.26
N ASN A 300 -13.86 6.98 13.02
CA ASN A 300 -15.21 7.16 12.47
C ASN A 300 -15.95 5.81 12.37
N GLU A 301 -15.26 4.71 12.04
CA GLU A 301 -15.86 3.36 12.06
C GLU A 301 -16.33 2.95 13.46
N LYS A 302 -15.52 3.23 14.49
CA LYS A 302 -15.86 2.87 15.90
C LYS A 302 -17.02 3.68 16.48
N SER A 303 -17.36 4.80 15.85
CA SER A 303 -18.42 5.73 16.30
C SER A 303 -19.78 5.43 15.66
N ASN A 304 -19.83 4.60 14.63
CA ASN A 304 -21.01 4.10 13.92
C ASN A 304 -21.32 2.66 14.32
#